data_a2ee4aecf8ec2bf1f90127f5ea8331b8
#
_entry.id   a2ee4aecf8ec2bf1f90127f5ea8331b8
#
_cell.length_a   1.000
_cell.length_b   1.000
_cell.length_c   1.000
_cell.angle_alpha   90.00
_cell.angle_beta   90.00
_cell.angle_gamma   90.00
#
_symmetry.space_group_name_H-M   'P 1'
#
loop_
_entity.id
_entity.type
_entity.pdbx_description
1 polymer ?
#
loop_
_entity_poly.entity_id
_entity_poly.type
_entity_poly.pdbx_seq_one_letter_code
_entity_poly.pdbx_strand_id
1 'polypeptide(L)'
;MDRHRVAIIIPTLNESNTIANIVQSVLPSGRVIVVDDGSTDNSAQLASNAGAEVVRHKTNLGYDKAIDSGFAYASDLGCKIAITIDGDGQHDTSLIEKFLSEIN
;
A
#
# COMPACT_ATOMS: atom_id res chain seq x y z
N MET A 1 -14.62 0.96 12.98
CA MET A 1 -14.52 1.44 11.58
C MET A 1 -14.46 0.28 10.61
N ASP A 2 -15.14 0.39 9.49
CA ASP A 2 -15.10 -0.60 8.43
C ASP A 2 -13.72 -0.58 7.73
N ARG A 3 -13.01 -1.69 7.76
CA ARG A 3 -11.67 -1.80 7.17
C ARG A 3 -11.68 -1.58 5.66
N HIS A 4 -12.80 -1.82 4.98
CA HIS A 4 -12.91 -1.54 3.54
C HIS A 4 -12.84 -0.05 3.22
N ARG A 5 -13.01 0.81 4.21
CA ARG A 5 -12.91 2.26 4.04
C ARG A 5 -11.53 2.81 4.38
N VAL A 6 -10.62 1.94 4.80
CA VAL A 6 -9.24 2.28 5.11
C VAL A 6 -8.35 1.77 3.98
N ALA A 7 -7.59 2.66 3.38
CA ALA A 7 -6.59 2.30 2.37
C ALA A 7 -5.20 2.39 2.98
N ILE A 8 -4.39 1.36 2.74
CA ILE A 8 -2.98 1.37 3.13
C ILE A 8 -2.17 1.39 1.84
N ILE A 9 -1.51 2.50 1.59
CA ILE A 9 -0.82 2.78 0.34
C ILE A 9 0.67 2.52 0.52
N ILE A 10 1.22 1.66 -0.32
CA ILE A 10 2.62 1.25 -0.26
C ILE A 10 3.29 1.59 -1.58
N PRO A 11 3.97 2.76 -1.67
CA PRO A 11 4.78 3.04 -2.85
C PRO A 11 5.94 2.06 -2.91
N THR A 12 6.18 1.48 -4.08
CA THR A 12 7.09 0.34 -4.23
C THR A 12 7.96 0.53 -5.46
N LEU A 13 9.27 0.31 -5.29
CA LEU A 13 10.21 0.28 -6.41
C LEU A 13 11.28 -0.76 -6.09
N ASN A 14 11.25 -1.89 -6.82
CA ASN A 14 12.23 -2.98 -6.68
C ASN A 14 12.33 -3.49 -5.22
N GLU A 15 11.19 -3.86 -4.65
CA GLU A 15 11.07 -4.33 -3.27
C GLU A 15 10.67 -5.81 -3.22
N SER A 16 11.14 -6.63 -4.19
CA SER A 16 10.72 -8.03 -4.29
C SER A 16 11.04 -8.86 -3.04
N ASN A 17 12.07 -8.48 -2.27
CA ASN A 17 12.44 -9.22 -1.07
C ASN A 17 11.52 -8.98 0.11
N THR A 18 10.78 -7.86 0.13
CA THR A 18 10.04 -7.43 1.33
C THR A 18 8.55 -7.26 1.08
N ILE A 19 8.14 -6.98 -0.17
CA ILE A 19 6.78 -6.49 -0.43
C ILE A 19 5.69 -7.48 -0.01
N ALA A 20 5.88 -8.78 -0.24
CA ALA A 20 4.86 -9.77 0.11
C ALA A 20 4.62 -9.80 1.63
N ASN A 21 5.69 -9.76 2.42
CA ASN A 21 5.57 -9.78 3.88
C ASN A 21 4.91 -8.52 4.40
N ILE A 22 5.24 -7.36 3.81
CA ILE A 22 4.63 -6.09 4.21
C ILE A 22 3.13 -6.12 3.92
N VAL A 23 2.75 -6.53 2.72
CA VAL A 23 1.34 -6.62 2.33
C VAL A 23 0.58 -7.51 3.32
N GLN A 24 1.10 -8.69 3.61
CA GLN A 24 0.44 -9.63 4.50
C GLN A 24 0.29 -9.08 5.91
N SER A 25 1.29 -8.33 6.39
CA SER A 25 1.26 -7.77 7.75
C SER A 25 0.20 -6.69 7.92
N VAL A 26 -0.20 -5.99 6.85
CA VAL A 26 -1.15 -4.88 6.95
C VAL A 26 -2.53 -5.20 6.39
N LEU A 27 -2.71 -6.35 5.73
CA LEU A 27 -4.02 -6.76 5.21
C LEU A 27 -5.14 -6.71 6.25
N PRO A 28 -4.93 -7.14 7.51
CA PRO A 28 -6.00 -7.05 8.51
C PRO A 28 -6.44 -5.62 8.83
N SER A 29 -5.61 -4.64 8.53
CA SER A 29 -5.88 -3.23 8.89
C SER A 29 -6.71 -2.49 7.84
N GLY A 30 -6.73 -2.96 6.59
CA GLY A 30 -7.48 -2.26 5.55
C GLY A 30 -7.23 -2.83 4.17
N ARG A 31 -7.67 -2.08 3.15
CA ARG A 31 -7.39 -2.42 1.76
C ARG A 31 -5.97 -2.00 1.44
N VAL A 32 -5.17 -2.94 0.97
CA VAL A 32 -3.76 -2.67 0.69
C VAL A 32 -3.61 -2.33 -0.80
N ILE A 33 -3.08 -1.16 -1.07
CA ILE A 33 -2.84 -0.65 -2.41
C ILE A 33 -1.34 -0.48 -2.59
N VAL A 34 -0.74 -1.32 -3.41
CA VAL A 34 0.67 -1.21 -3.77
C VAL A 34 0.75 -0.40 -5.06
N VAL A 35 1.48 0.70 -5.03
CA VAL A 35 1.75 1.49 -6.23
C VAL A 35 3.17 1.15 -6.68
N ASP A 36 3.25 0.33 -7.72
CA ASP A 36 4.53 -0.10 -8.27
C ASP A 36 5.04 0.95 -9.26
N ASP A 37 6.07 1.67 -8.86
CA ASP A 37 6.59 2.81 -9.61
C ASP A 37 7.62 2.38 -10.67
N GLY A 38 7.26 1.42 -11.49
CA GLY A 38 8.09 0.99 -12.61
C GLY A 38 9.18 0.00 -12.21
N SER A 39 8.91 -0.91 -11.27
CA SER A 39 9.88 -1.94 -10.88
C SER A 39 10.32 -2.79 -12.06
N THR A 40 11.59 -3.16 -12.08
CA THR A 40 12.15 -4.06 -13.08
C THR A 40 12.20 -5.50 -12.57
N ASP A 41 11.96 -5.71 -11.28
CA ASP A 41 11.85 -7.04 -10.70
C ASP A 41 10.38 -7.50 -10.66
N ASN A 42 10.07 -8.57 -9.93
CA ASN A 42 8.71 -9.10 -9.83
C ASN A 42 7.92 -8.55 -8.64
N SER A 43 8.25 -7.35 -8.18
CA SER A 43 7.55 -6.73 -7.03
C SER A 43 6.05 -6.67 -7.22
N ALA A 44 5.57 -6.22 -8.39
CA ALA A 44 4.14 -6.08 -8.65
C ALA A 44 3.41 -7.42 -8.55
N GLN A 45 4.00 -8.47 -9.14
CA GLN A 45 3.40 -9.80 -9.10
C GLN A 45 3.36 -10.37 -7.68
N LEU A 46 4.44 -10.18 -6.93
CA LEU A 46 4.49 -10.65 -5.54
C LEU A 46 3.48 -9.92 -4.65
N ALA A 47 3.32 -8.62 -4.87
CA ALA A 47 2.32 -7.84 -4.14
C ALA A 47 0.90 -8.34 -4.42
N SER A 48 0.59 -8.56 -5.69
CA SER A 48 -0.72 -9.07 -6.11
C SER A 48 -0.98 -10.45 -5.50
N ASN A 49 0.00 -11.34 -5.57
CA ASN A 49 -0.13 -12.68 -5.01
C ASN A 49 -0.33 -12.66 -3.50
N ALA A 50 0.21 -11.65 -2.82
CA ALA A 50 0.06 -11.51 -1.37
C ALA A 50 -1.29 -10.93 -0.94
N GLY A 51 -2.08 -10.43 -1.89
CA GLY A 51 -3.43 -9.93 -1.61
C GLY A 51 -3.62 -8.44 -1.82
N ALA A 52 -2.61 -7.72 -2.29
CA ALA A 52 -2.74 -6.29 -2.54
C ALA A 52 -3.45 -6.01 -3.87
N GLU A 53 -4.10 -4.85 -3.93
CA GLU A 53 -4.48 -4.26 -5.20
C GLU A 53 -3.27 -3.50 -5.72
N VAL A 54 -2.92 -3.68 -6.99
CA VAL A 54 -1.70 -3.12 -7.55
C VAL A 54 -2.01 -2.08 -8.62
N VAL A 55 -1.45 -0.89 -8.44
CA VAL A 55 -1.44 0.17 -9.46
C VAL A 55 -0.01 0.22 -9.99
N ARG A 56 0.15 0.11 -11.30
CA ARG A 56 1.50 0.04 -11.87
C ARG A 56 1.76 1.19 -12.82
N HIS A 57 2.87 1.90 -12.58
CA HIS A 57 3.41 2.86 -13.53
C HIS A 57 4.28 2.15 -14.55
N LYS A 58 4.19 2.54 -15.81
CA LYS A 58 5.01 1.94 -16.87
C LYS A 58 6.48 2.27 -16.71
N THR A 59 6.77 3.45 -16.14
CA THR A 59 8.14 3.91 -15.89
C THR A 59 8.20 4.48 -14.48
N ASN A 60 9.42 4.70 -13.99
CA ASN A 60 9.62 5.34 -12.69
C ASN A 60 9.24 6.82 -12.80
N LEU A 61 8.18 7.22 -12.10
CA LEU A 61 7.68 8.59 -12.07
C LEU A 61 8.07 9.33 -10.78
N GLY A 62 8.56 8.60 -9.78
CA GLY A 62 8.98 9.17 -8.52
C GLY A 62 7.99 8.93 -7.38
N TYR A 63 8.48 9.11 -6.17
CA TYR A 63 7.73 8.83 -4.94
C TYR A 63 6.44 9.64 -4.86
N ASP A 64 6.52 10.95 -5.14
CA ASP A 64 5.35 11.83 -5.05
C ASP A 64 4.24 11.39 -6.00
N LYS A 65 4.60 10.98 -7.22
CA LYS A 65 3.62 10.50 -8.18
C LYS A 65 3.01 9.18 -7.75
N ALA A 66 3.80 8.31 -7.11
CA ALA A 66 3.30 7.05 -6.58
C ALA A 66 2.27 7.29 -5.48
N ILE A 67 2.54 8.23 -4.57
CA ILE A 67 1.60 8.61 -3.52
C ILE A 67 0.32 9.18 -4.14
N ASP A 68 0.44 10.08 -5.13
CA ASP A 68 -0.72 10.66 -5.80
C ASP A 68 -1.59 9.59 -6.45
N SER A 69 -0.98 8.63 -7.13
CA SER A 69 -1.70 7.51 -7.76
C SER A 69 -2.43 6.66 -6.73
N GLY A 70 -1.78 6.42 -5.59
CA GLY A 70 -2.38 5.66 -4.49
C GLY A 70 -3.60 6.37 -3.90
N PHE A 71 -3.50 7.67 -3.66
CA PHE A 71 -4.63 8.46 -3.16
C PHE A 71 -5.78 8.50 -4.16
N ALA A 72 -5.48 8.66 -5.45
CA ALA A 72 -6.50 8.70 -6.48
C ALA A 72 -7.26 7.36 -6.53
N TYR A 73 -6.52 6.26 -6.48
CA TYR A 73 -7.13 4.93 -6.48
C TYR A 73 -8.00 4.71 -5.24
N ALA A 74 -7.49 5.08 -4.06
CA ALA A 74 -8.24 4.96 -2.81
C ALA A 74 -9.52 5.80 -2.84
N SER A 75 -9.45 7.00 -3.38
CA SER A 75 -10.62 7.87 -3.54
C SER A 75 -11.67 7.24 -4.44
N ASP A 76 -11.25 6.66 -5.55
CA ASP A 76 -12.17 5.98 -6.49
C ASP A 76 -12.85 4.78 -5.84
N LEU A 77 -12.18 4.12 -4.89
CA LEU A 77 -12.77 3.02 -4.12
C LEU A 77 -13.71 3.48 -3.02
N GLY A 78 -13.78 4.78 -2.74
CA GLY A 78 -14.61 5.32 -1.67
C GLY A 78 -14.00 5.20 -0.30
N CYS A 79 -12.68 5.03 -0.20
CA CYS A 79 -12.00 4.98 1.10
C CYS A 79 -12.09 6.33 1.80
N LYS A 80 -12.28 6.29 3.13
CA LYS A 80 -12.40 7.49 3.96
C LYS A 80 -11.06 7.89 4.59
N ILE A 81 -10.16 6.93 4.73
CA ILE A 81 -8.86 7.11 5.37
C ILE A 81 -7.81 6.48 4.47
N ALA A 82 -6.69 7.18 4.28
CA ALA A 82 -5.55 6.64 3.55
C ALA A 82 -4.30 6.81 4.42
N ILE A 83 -3.60 5.71 4.60
CA ILE A 83 -2.35 5.66 5.37
C ILE A 83 -1.26 5.23 4.42
N THR A 84 -0.14 5.94 4.41
CA THR A 84 1.01 5.55 3.60
C THR A 84 2.06 4.89 4.47
N ILE A 85 2.66 3.82 3.98
CA ILE A 85 3.79 3.16 4.64
C ILE A 85 4.87 2.88 3.62
N ASP A 86 6.12 2.78 4.09
CA ASP A 86 7.23 2.51 3.20
C ASP A 86 7.33 1.02 2.86
N GLY A 87 7.74 0.73 1.63
CA GLY A 87 7.89 -0.63 1.13
C GLY A 87 9.17 -1.33 1.57
N ASP A 88 9.96 -0.72 2.44
CA ASP A 88 11.24 -1.27 2.90
C ASP A 88 11.12 -2.11 4.18
N GLY A 89 9.90 -2.30 4.69
CA GLY A 89 9.69 -3.08 5.90
C GLY A 89 9.85 -2.30 7.21
N GLN A 90 10.11 -1.01 7.13
CA GLN A 90 10.35 -0.16 8.30
C GLN A 90 9.05 0.44 8.85
N HIS A 91 8.08 -0.42 9.16
CA HIS A 91 6.81 0.05 9.72
C HIS A 91 6.40 -0.81 10.91
N ASP A 92 5.56 -0.24 11.76
CA ASP A 92 5.04 -0.93 12.93
C ASP A 92 3.51 -1.05 12.78
N THR A 93 3.04 -2.26 12.55
CA THR A 93 1.62 -2.55 12.35
C THR A 93 0.79 -2.15 13.59
N SER A 94 1.36 -2.25 14.79
CA SER A 94 0.65 -1.87 16.00
C SER A 94 0.33 -0.39 16.04
N LEU A 95 1.16 0.47 15.45
CA LEU A 95 0.88 1.90 15.35
C LEU A 95 -0.31 2.18 14.43
N ILE A 96 -0.44 1.42 13.36
CA ILE A 96 -1.59 1.54 12.45
C ILE A 96 -2.87 1.19 13.21
N GLU A 97 -2.88 0.08 13.93
CA GLU A 97 -4.06 -0.36 14.69
C GLU A 97 -4.41 0.63 15.78
N LYS A 98 -3.41 1.18 16.47
CA LYS A 98 -3.64 2.19 17.50
C LYS A 98 -4.27 3.44 16.89
N PHE A 99 -3.73 3.92 15.77
CA PHE A 99 -4.27 5.09 15.06
C PHE A 99 -5.73 4.86 14.70
N LEU A 100 -6.04 3.71 14.10
CA LEU A 100 -7.41 3.41 13.68
C LEU A 100 -8.36 3.31 14.85
N SER A 101 -7.92 2.79 16.01
CA SER A 101 -8.76 2.71 17.20
C SER A 101 -9.06 4.07 17.79
N GLU A 102 -8.16 5.03 17.65
CA GLU A 102 -8.32 6.38 18.22
C GLU A 102 -9.27 7.26 17.41
N ILE A 103 -9.49 6.96 16.14
CA ILE A 103 -10.35 7.77 15.28
C ILE A 103 -11.78 7.25 15.18
N ASN A 104 -12.08 6.16 15.85
CA ASN A 104 -13.45 5.59 15.87
C ASN A 104 -14.33 6.27 16.90
#